data_cef9db9671683d5bb2e4878b88d5c2fe
#
_entry.id   cef9db9671683d5bb2e4878b88d5c2fe
#
_cell.length_a   1.000
_cell.length_b   1.000
_cell.length_c   1.000
_cell.angle_alpha   90.00
_cell.angle_beta   90.00
_cell.angle_gamma   90.00
#
_symmetry.space_group_name_H-M   'P 1'
#
loop_
_entity.id
_entity.type
_entity.pdbx_description
1 polymer ?
#
loop_
_entity_poly.entity_id
_entity_poly.type
_entity_poly.pdbx_seq_one_letter_code
_entity_poly.pdbx_strand_id
1 'polypeptide(L)'
;MHVMPLRNNQGRSLNLPRWVAILLSLLLGAATLAGTLVTTGETAEASTVSQAVEGKTFRIATDTTFAPFEFRDTTGELVGIDMDLIRQIAEREGFKVEIQSLGFNAALQALTSKQADAVIAGMTITEERKQVYDFTDPYFDSGVQMAIAKSNDEIKGYKDLKGAVVAVKTGSEGEAFAKRNADKYGYSIKAVDQSSTMYEMVKSGNAQAVVDDYPVLAYGITQGNGLKTVTEKVPGGSYGVAVNKGENQDFVAAFNEGLAKMKTDGSYDKLLKQYLGQSGSGKKAAAPKLSFFGLVRQSFPSLMLGLKNTLLITAMAFVIALLIGVVLGLWRISPNKILSWIARIYVAIFRGTPVLVWAFFFYLGVPQLIGHKISIWLAGALTLALNSGAYLVEIVRGAIQSVDTGQMEGARSLGLTRRMALRRVILPQAVRIATPSIINQLVIMLKDSSLLLAIGFGELLYQAQQIYAANFRVTETLFMVGIIYFVAITLLTWLANILDRRMNR
;
A
#
# COMPACT_ATOMS: atom_id res chain seq x y z
N MET A 1 56.00 -47.15 -16.03
CA MET A 1 55.01 -48.16 -15.60
C MET A 1 55.00 -48.17 -14.08
N HIS A 2 54.08 -47.45 -13.44
CA HIS A 2 53.51 -47.75 -12.10
C HIS A 2 52.32 -46.79 -11.90
N VAL A 3 51.16 -47.37 -11.93
CA VAL A 3 49.86 -46.71 -11.71
C VAL A 3 49.62 -46.66 -10.22
N MET A 4 49.37 -45.50 -9.66
CA MET A 4 48.89 -45.34 -8.30
C MET A 4 47.37 -45.04 -8.32
N PRO A 5 46.56 -45.66 -7.45
CA PRO A 5 45.11 -45.54 -7.49
C PRO A 5 44.63 -44.29 -6.75
N LEU A 6 43.59 -43.69 -7.30
CA LEU A 6 42.82 -42.54 -6.74
C LEU A 6 42.09 -42.92 -5.45
N ARG A 7 42.32 -42.18 -4.41
CA ARG A 7 41.69 -42.30 -3.08
C ARG A 7 40.30 -41.62 -3.08
N ASN A 8 39.28 -42.43 -2.93
CA ASN A 8 37.89 -42.09 -2.82
C ASN A 8 37.67 -41.27 -1.54
N ASN A 9 37.18 -40.03 -1.64
CA ASN A 9 36.87 -39.16 -0.52
C ASN A 9 35.37 -39.18 -0.31
N GLN A 10 34.91 -39.94 0.69
CA GLN A 10 33.50 -40.09 1.10
C GLN A 10 32.98 -38.77 1.62
N GLY A 11 31.74 -38.43 1.18
CA GLY A 11 31.00 -37.25 1.57
C GLY A 11 30.73 -37.19 3.07
N ARG A 12 31.02 -36.07 3.66
CA ARG A 12 30.53 -35.67 4.99
C ARG A 12 29.11 -35.15 4.86
N SER A 13 28.13 -35.93 5.30
CA SER A 13 26.78 -35.52 5.53
C SER A 13 26.74 -34.40 6.58
N LEU A 14 26.21 -33.25 6.22
CA LEU A 14 25.89 -32.15 7.14
C LEU A 14 24.65 -32.58 7.95
N ASN A 15 24.84 -33.03 9.18
CA ASN A 15 23.77 -33.22 10.15
C ASN A 15 23.25 -31.84 10.59
N LEU A 16 22.19 -31.37 9.93
CA LEU A 16 21.40 -30.24 10.40
C LEU A 16 20.56 -30.67 11.61
N PRO A 17 20.49 -29.89 12.69
CA PRO A 17 19.69 -30.23 13.86
C PRO A 17 18.21 -30.30 13.52
N ARG A 18 17.54 -31.31 14.04
CA ARG A 18 16.14 -31.69 13.76
C ARG A 18 15.11 -30.51 13.81
N TRP A 19 15.38 -29.48 14.56
CA TRP A 19 14.51 -28.30 14.64
C TRP A 19 14.54 -27.41 13.38
N VAL A 20 15.61 -27.44 12.58
CA VAL A 20 15.72 -26.73 11.29
C VAL A 20 14.89 -27.41 10.20
N ALA A 21 14.82 -28.74 10.24
CA ALA A 21 13.99 -29.53 9.34
C ALA A 21 12.47 -29.34 9.62
N ILE A 22 12.09 -29.13 10.89
CA ILE A 22 10.69 -28.87 11.29
C ILE A 22 10.25 -27.46 10.85
N LEU A 23 11.10 -26.45 10.88
CA LEU A 23 10.78 -25.11 10.40
C LEU A 23 10.64 -25.04 8.87
N LEU A 24 11.41 -25.83 8.13
CA LEU A 24 11.29 -25.90 6.66
C LEU A 24 10.03 -26.68 6.22
N SER A 25 9.61 -27.70 6.94
CA SER A 25 8.40 -28.48 6.64
C SER A 25 7.11 -27.73 6.97
N LEU A 26 7.10 -26.81 7.94
CA LEU A 26 5.97 -25.95 8.24
C LEU A 26 5.76 -24.80 7.23
N LEU A 27 6.82 -24.44 6.48
CA LEU A 27 6.74 -23.45 5.40
C LEU A 27 6.26 -24.01 4.06
N LEU A 28 6.39 -25.34 3.86
CA LEU A 28 5.91 -26.00 2.62
C LEU A 28 4.50 -26.61 2.75
N GLY A 29 3.94 -26.72 3.95
CA GLY A 29 2.65 -27.38 4.21
C GLY A 29 1.40 -26.53 4.02
N ALA A 30 1.52 -25.24 3.68
CA ALA A 30 0.38 -24.31 3.57
C ALA A 30 -0.20 -24.13 2.14
N ALA A 31 0.26 -24.89 1.16
CA ALA A 31 -0.06 -24.64 -0.25
C ALA A 31 -1.04 -25.62 -0.92
N THR A 32 -1.64 -26.58 -0.19
CA THR A 32 -2.58 -27.52 -0.83
C THR A 32 -3.80 -27.76 0.04
N LEU A 33 -4.86 -26.97 -0.16
CA LEU A 33 -6.28 -27.36 0.03
C LEU A 33 -7.21 -26.26 -0.53
N ALA A 34 -7.61 -26.41 -1.78
CA ALA A 34 -8.83 -25.80 -2.30
C ALA A 34 -9.51 -26.81 -3.22
N GLY A 35 -10.56 -27.41 -2.67
CA GLY A 35 -11.39 -28.39 -3.35
C GLY A 35 -12.38 -27.72 -4.30
N THR A 36 -12.64 -28.40 -5.37
CA THR A 36 -13.59 -28.11 -6.45
C THR A 36 -15.04 -28.24 -6.00
N LEU A 37 -15.86 -27.23 -6.28
CA LEU A 37 -17.31 -27.32 -6.34
C LEU A 37 -17.76 -27.00 -7.79
N VAL A 38 -18.29 -27.99 -8.45
CA VAL A 38 -18.91 -27.87 -9.78
C VAL A 38 -20.38 -27.50 -9.59
N THR A 39 -20.79 -26.36 -10.14
CA THR A 39 -22.20 -26.04 -10.34
C THR A 39 -22.47 -25.91 -11.83
N THR A 40 -23.39 -26.74 -12.34
CA THR A 40 -23.93 -26.71 -13.70
C THR A 40 -24.93 -25.57 -13.82
N GLY A 41 -24.66 -24.61 -14.71
CA GLY A 41 -25.62 -23.58 -15.14
C GLY A 41 -25.56 -23.41 -16.66
N GLU A 42 -26.70 -23.16 -17.26
CA GLU A 42 -27.01 -23.11 -18.69
C GLU A 42 -25.99 -22.31 -19.51
N THR A 43 -25.48 -22.94 -20.57
CA THR A 43 -24.57 -22.33 -21.55
C THR A 43 -25.36 -21.52 -22.57
N ALA A 44 -25.37 -20.18 -22.39
CA ALA A 44 -25.51 -19.29 -23.54
C ALA A 44 -24.25 -19.45 -24.41
N GLU A 45 -24.37 -19.50 -25.73
CA GLU A 45 -23.22 -19.54 -26.64
C GLU A 45 -22.32 -18.33 -26.34
N ALA A 46 -21.17 -18.60 -25.70
CA ALA A 46 -20.19 -17.56 -25.38
C ALA A 46 -19.62 -17.02 -26.70
N SER A 47 -19.50 -15.69 -26.81
CA SER A 47 -18.84 -15.06 -27.93
C SER A 47 -17.38 -15.51 -28.01
N THR A 48 -16.75 -15.41 -29.18
CA THR A 48 -15.31 -15.73 -29.35
C THR A 48 -14.43 -14.89 -28.42
N VAL A 49 -14.88 -13.71 -28.04
CA VAL A 49 -14.19 -12.80 -27.08
C VAL A 49 -14.30 -13.33 -25.65
N SER A 50 -15.49 -13.73 -25.20
CA SER A 50 -15.69 -14.32 -23.88
C SER A 50 -14.87 -15.61 -23.71
N GLN A 51 -14.79 -16.45 -24.76
CA GLN A 51 -13.96 -17.66 -24.76
C GLN A 51 -12.45 -17.34 -24.56
N ALA A 52 -11.96 -16.20 -25.08
CA ALA A 52 -10.56 -15.80 -24.95
C ALA A 52 -10.17 -15.44 -23.51
N VAL A 53 -11.12 -14.99 -22.67
CA VAL A 53 -10.89 -14.56 -21.28
C VAL A 53 -11.46 -15.52 -20.24
N GLU A 54 -12.22 -16.52 -20.64
CA GLU A 54 -12.91 -17.45 -19.76
C GLU A 54 -11.95 -18.10 -18.74
N GLY A 55 -12.31 -18.02 -17.48
CA GLY A 55 -11.52 -18.56 -16.36
C GLY A 55 -10.22 -17.81 -16.04
N LYS A 56 -9.78 -16.86 -16.87
CA LYS A 56 -8.61 -16.02 -16.56
C LYS A 56 -8.87 -15.12 -15.37
N THR A 57 -7.83 -14.79 -14.62
CA THR A 57 -7.87 -13.81 -13.53
C THR A 57 -7.05 -12.60 -13.92
N PHE A 58 -7.67 -11.43 -13.98
CA PHE A 58 -7.00 -10.15 -14.22
C PHE A 58 -6.86 -9.37 -12.91
N ARG A 59 -5.70 -8.79 -12.70
CA ARG A 59 -5.40 -7.92 -11.57
C ARG A 59 -5.71 -6.50 -11.97
N ILE A 60 -6.65 -5.93 -11.28
CA ILE A 60 -7.15 -4.58 -11.55
C ILE A 60 -6.64 -3.66 -10.44
N ALA A 61 -5.78 -2.70 -10.79
CA ALA A 61 -5.40 -1.66 -9.86
C ALA A 61 -6.41 -0.50 -9.91
N THR A 62 -6.70 0.08 -8.76
CA THR A 62 -7.67 1.18 -8.64
C THR A 62 -7.22 2.18 -7.58
N ASP A 63 -7.74 3.39 -7.66
CA ASP A 63 -7.75 4.32 -6.52
C ASP A 63 -8.86 3.90 -5.53
N THR A 64 -8.85 4.42 -4.34
CA THR A 64 -9.85 4.10 -3.31
C THR A 64 -10.45 5.32 -2.66
N THR A 65 -10.16 6.48 -3.20
CA THR A 65 -10.53 7.77 -2.63
C THR A 65 -11.23 8.68 -3.64
N PHE A 66 -11.87 8.09 -4.67
CA PHE A 66 -12.46 8.80 -5.80
C PHE A 66 -13.97 8.51 -5.93
N ALA A 67 -14.70 8.72 -4.82
CA ALA A 67 -16.13 8.50 -4.81
C ALA A 67 -16.86 9.48 -5.78
N PRO A 68 -17.85 9.00 -6.56
CA PRO A 68 -18.59 7.74 -6.42
C PRO A 68 -18.08 6.59 -7.31
N PHE A 69 -16.89 6.70 -7.91
CA PHE A 69 -16.36 5.68 -8.83
C PHE A 69 -15.71 4.51 -8.09
N GLU A 70 -14.77 4.80 -7.19
CA GLU A 70 -14.14 3.80 -6.34
C GLU A 70 -13.89 4.37 -4.93
N PHE A 71 -14.47 3.74 -3.93
CA PHE A 71 -14.34 4.12 -2.52
C PHE A 71 -14.72 2.96 -1.61
N ARG A 72 -14.35 3.05 -0.34
CA ARG A 72 -14.84 2.09 0.64
C ARG A 72 -16.11 2.60 1.29
N ASP A 73 -17.10 1.73 1.37
CA ASP A 73 -18.32 2.03 2.10
C ASP A 73 -18.11 1.97 3.63
N THR A 74 -19.18 2.12 4.36
CA THR A 74 -19.18 2.12 5.82
C THR A 74 -18.84 0.78 6.44
N THR A 75 -18.92 -0.31 5.68
CA THR A 75 -18.52 -1.67 6.10
C THR A 75 -17.05 -1.97 5.79
N GLY A 76 -16.39 -1.09 5.03
CA GLY A 76 -15.04 -1.24 4.54
C GLY A 76 -14.95 -1.99 3.20
N GLU A 77 -16.10 -2.30 2.59
CA GLU A 77 -16.13 -2.92 1.27
C GLU A 77 -15.81 -1.89 0.18
N LEU A 78 -15.02 -2.31 -0.80
CA LEU A 78 -14.68 -1.48 -1.96
C LEU A 78 -15.85 -1.50 -2.95
N VAL A 79 -16.49 -0.35 -3.10
CA VAL A 79 -17.70 -0.13 -3.90
C VAL A 79 -17.55 1.08 -4.81
N GLY A 80 -18.51 1.31 -5.68
CA GLY A 80 -18.54 2.46 -6.58
C GLY A 80 -18.85 2.04 -8.02
N ILE A 81 -19.02 3.04 -8.88
CA ILE A 81 -19.37 2.82 -10.28
C ILE A 81 -18.34 1.91 -10.97
N ASP A 82 -17.06 2.21 -10.81
CA ASP A 82 -15.96 1.47 -11.43
C ASP A 82 -15.88 0.04 -10.90
N MET A 83 -16.07 -0.12 -9.60
CA MET A 83 -15.97 -1.41 -8.92
C MET A 83 -17.11 -2.35 -9.30
N ASP A 84 -18.31 -1.82 -9.33
CA ASP A 84 -19.49 -2.62 -9.70
C ASP A 84 -19.53 -2.88 -11.21
N LEU A 85 -19.06 -1.91 -12.02
CA LEU A 85 -18.93 -2.07 -13.47
C LEU A 85 -18.00 -3.23 -13.83
N ILE A 86 -16.77 -3.22 -13.32
CA ILE A 86 -15.79 -4.25 -13.65
C ILE A 86 -16.21 -5.63 -13.14
N ARG A 87 -16.83 -5.72 -11.94
CA ARG A 87 -17.35 -7.00 -11.42
C ARG A 87 -18.49 -7.56 -12.25
N GLN A 88 -19.47 -6.72 -12.66
CA GLN A 88 -20.58 -7.14 -13.49
C GLN A 88 -20.13 -7.56 -14.90
N ILE A 89 -19.15 -6.86 -15.48
CA ILE A 89 -18.56 -7.25 -16.76
C ILE A 89 -17.79 -8.56 -16.61
N ALA A 90 -16.99 -8.72 -15.56
CA ALA A 90 -16.25 -9.96 -15.31
C ALA A 90 -17.17 -11.18 -15.18
N GLU A 91 -18.26 -11.04 -14.45
CA GLU A 91 -19.27 -12.09 -14.31
C GLU A 91 -19.93 -12.45 -15.66
N ARG A 92 -20.25 -11.46 -16.49
CA ARG A 92 -20.89 -11.65 -17.81
C ARG A 92 -19.96 -12.29 -18.83
N GLU A 93 -18.69 -11.93 -18.82
CA GLU A 93 -17.71 -12.39 -19.80
C GLU A 93 -16.88 -13.59 -19.31
N GLY A 94 -17.16 -14.10 -18.10
CA GLY A 94 -16.58 -15.35 -17.57
C GLY A 94 -15.15 -15.24 -17.06
N PHE A 95 -14.63 -14.04 -16.83
CA PHE A 95 -13.32 -13.85 -16.23
C PHE A 95 -13.41 -13.45 -14.74
N LYS A 96 -12.28 -13.52 -14.03
CA LYS A 96 -12.18 -13.13 -12.62
C LYS A 96 -11.33 -11.87 -12.46
N VAL A 97 -11.60 -11.08 -11.42
CA VAL A 97 -10.83 -9.89 -11.09
C VAL A 97 -10.28 -9.96 -9.67
N GLU A 98 -9.00 -9.62 -9.54
CA GLU A 98 -8.34 -9.35 -8.25
C GLU A 98 -8.11 -7.84 -8.15
N ILE A 99 -8.89 -7.15 -7.33
CA ILE A 99 -8.84 -5.69 -7.23
C ILE A 99 -7.78 -5.29 -6.18
N GLN A 100 -6.82 -4.48 -6.62
CA GLN A 100 -5.75 -3.91 -5.82
C GLN A 100 -6.00 -2.41 -5.60
N SER A 101 -6.25 -2.05 -4.35
CA SER A 101 -6.55 -0.69 -3.92
C SER A 101 -5.23 0.02 -3.55
N LEU A 102 -4.75 0.94 -4.40
CA LEU A 102 -3.40 1.49 -4.27
C LEU A 102 -3.37 3.02 -4.07
N GLY A 103 -4.22 3.75 -4.72
CA GLY A 103 -4.11 5.18 -4.98
C GLY A 103 -3.67 5.41 -6.43
N PHE A 104 -4.15 6.50 -7.04
CA PHE A 104 -4.10 6.70 -8.49
C PHE A 104 -2.69 6.55 -9.09
N ASN A 105 -1.71 7.28 -8.56
CA ASN A 105 -0.33 7.19 -9.06
C ASN A 105 0.30 5.82 -8.86
N ALA A 106 0.05 5.19 -7.70
CA ALA A 106 0.56 3.85 -7.42
C ALA A 106 -0.11 2.80 -8.32
N ALA A 107 -1.39 2.98 -8.68
CA ALA A 107 -2.10 2.14 -9.64
C ALA A 107 -1.47 2.23 -11.04
N LEU A 108 -1.15 3.43 -11.53
CA LEU A 108 -0.45 3.61 -12.80
C LEU A 108 0.96 2.99 -12.79
N GLN A 109 1.68 3.13 -11.68
CA GLN A 109 2.98 2.49 -11.52
C GLN A 109 2.87 0.95 -11.47
N ALA A 110 1.83 0.42 -10.82
CA ALA A 110 1.56 -1.02 -10.79
C ALA A 110 1.24 -1.57 -12.18
N LEU A 111 0.52 -0.82 -13.01
CA LEU A 111 0.28 -1.16 -14.41
C LEU A 111 1.59 -1.17 -15.20
N THR A 112 2.34 -0.09 -15.16
CA THR A 112 3.63 0.04 -15.89
C THR A 112 4.65 -1.02 -15.46
N SER A 113 4.66 -1.39 -14.17
CA SER A 113 5.54 -2.45 -13.62
C SER A 113 4.97 -3.86 -13.79
N LYS A 114 3.84 -4.02 -14.48
CA LYS A 114 3.15 -5.32 -14.71
C LYS A 114 2.71 -6.03 -13.41
N GLN A 115 2.60 -5.30 -12.32
CA GLN A 115 1.96 -5.79 -11.08
C GLN A 115 0.45 -5.87 -11.24
N ALA A 116 -0.13 -4.95 -12.00
CA ALA A 116 -1.52 -4.97 -12.44
C ALA A 116 -1.62 -5.25 -13.95
N ASP A 117 -2.74 -5.80 -14.38
CA ASP A 117 -3.04 -6.09 -15.78
C ASP A 117 -3.86 -4.96 -16.40
N ALA A 118 -4.66 -4.24 -15.59
CA ALA A 118 -5.42 -3.06 -15.98
C ALA A 118 -5.59 -2.08 -14.82
N VAL A 119 -5.94 -0.83 -15.14
CA VAL A 119 -6.33 0.22 -14.18
C VAL A 119 -7.73 0.72 -14.51
N ILE A 120 -8.62 0.69 -13.49
CA ILE A 120 -9.91 1.35 -13.51
C ILE A 120 -9.97 2.30 -12.30
N ALA A 121 -10.02 3.61 -12.55
CA ALA A 121 -9.87 4.61 -11.50
C ALA A 121 -10.37 6.00 -11.93
N GLY A 122 -11.57 6.07 -12.56
CA GLY A 122 -12.05 7.32 -13.14
C GLY A 122 -11.04 7.94 -14.10
N MET A 123 -10.28 7.12 -14.83
CA MET A 123 -9.14 7.58 -15.59
C MET A 123 -9.55 8.20 -16.92
N THR A 124 -9.37 9.52 -17.06
CA THR A 124 -9.64 10.23 -18.30
C THR A 124 -8.74 9.75 -19.44
N ILE A 125 -9.34 9.42 -20.56
CA ILE A 125 -8.66 9.11 -21.83
C ILE A 125 -8.13 10.41 -22.42
N THR A 126 -6.78 10.55 -22.53
CA THR A 126 -6.14 11.69 -23.15
C THR A 126 -5.16 11.24 -24.22
N GLU A 127 -4.84 12.11 -25.21
CA GLU A 127 -3.90 11.77 -26.27
C GLU A 127 -2.48 11.48 -25.73
N GLU A 128 -2.08 12.15 -24.66
CA GLU A 128 -0.80 11.87 -24.00
C GLU A 128 -0.79 10.45 -23.37
N ARG A 129 -1.89 10.06 -22.71
CA ARG A 129 -2.00 8.74 -22.09
C ARG A 129 -2.11 7.63 -23.14
N LYS A 130 -2.75 7.86 -24.28
CA LYS A 130 -2.81 6.92 -25.40
C LYS A 130 -1.44 6.59 -26.00
N GLN A 131 -0.43 7.42 -25.78
CA GLN A 131 0.95 7.10 -26.20
C GLN A 131 1.56 5.95 -25.38
N VAL A 132 1.15 5.82 -24.12
CA VAL A 132 1.71 4.87 -23.16
C VAL A 132 0.77 3.70 -22.88
N TYR A 133 -0.55 3.91 -22.93
CA TYR A 133 -1.58 2.96 -22.61
C TYR A 133 -2.54 2.73 -23.78
N ASP A 134 -3.14 1.56 -23.83
CA ASP A 134 -4.36 1.33 -24.58
C ASP A 134 -5.55 1.42 -23.62
N PHE A 135 -6.71 1.83 -24.15
CA PHE A 135 -7.91 2.04 -23.38
C PHE A 135 -9.06 1.20 -23.92
N THR A 136 -9.97 0.84 -23.04
CA THR A 136 -11.31 0.35 -23.42
C THR A 136 -12.12 1.46 -24.08
N ASP A 137 -13.28 1.12 -24.60
CA ASP A 137 -14.28 2.10 -24.95
C ASP A 137 -14.64 2.97 -23.73
N PRO A 138 -14.99 4.24 -23.97
CA PRO A 138 -15.35 5.13 -22.87
C PRO A 138 -16.61 4.64 -22.17
N TYR A 139 -16.51 4.58 -20.83
CA TYR A 139 -17.66 4.17 -20.03
C TYR A 139 -18.37 5.32 -19.32
N PHE A 140 -17.72 6.48 -19.14
CA PHE A 140 -18.32 7.64 -18.49
C PHE A 140 -17.76 8.95 -19.05
N ASP A 141 -18.64 9.94 -19.34
CA ASP A 141 -18.23 11.27 -19.77
C ASP A 141 -17.98 12.18 -18.56
N SER A 142 -16.80 12.77 -18.49
CA SER A 142 -16.38 13.61 -17.39
C SER A 142 -15.92 15.00 -17.85
N GLY A 143 -15.30 15.73 -16.97
CA GLY A 143 -14.71 17.04 -17.16
C GLY A 143 -14.30 17.61 -15.81
N VAL A 144 -13.70 18.76 -15.79
CA VAL A 144 -13.19 19.40 -14.58
C VAL A 144 -14.05 20.57 -14.14
N GLN A 145 -14.07 20.83 -12.84
CA GLN A 145 -14.77 21.96 -12.25
C GLN A 145 -13.98 22.51 -11.06
N MET A 146 -14.11 23.80 -10.80
CA MET A 146 -13.51 24.43 -9.63
C MET A 146 -14.51 24.50 -8.48
N ALA A 147 -14.01 24.20 -7.28
CA ALA A 147 -14.75 24.42 -6.04
C ALA A 147 -13.89 25.17 -5.00
N ILE A 148 -14.56 25.85 -4.09
CA ILE A 148 -14.00 26.65 -3.00
C ILE A 148 -14.65 26.24 -1.68
N ALA A 149 -14.10 26.70 -0.55
CA ALA A 149 -14.75 26.52 0.74
C ALA A 149 -16.16 27.12 0.73
N LYS A 150 -17.12 26.42 1.32
CA LYS A 150 -18.51 26.89 1.40
C LYS A 150 -18.64 28.26 2.06
N SER A 151 -17.73 28.57 2.99
CA SER A 151 -17.65 29.86 3.71
C SER A 151 -16.98 31.00 2.92
N ASN A 152 -16.36 30.69 1.77
CA ASN A 152 -15.70 31.71 0.96
C ASN A 152 -16.71 32.31 -0.03
N ASP A 153 -16.92 33.62 0.01
CA ASP A 153 -17.80 34.35 -0.89
C ASP A 153 -17.04 35.32 -1.80
N GLU A 154 -15.71 35.39 -1.70
CA GLU A 154 -14.87 36.32 -2.47
C GLU A 154 -14.56 35.78 -3.87
N ILE A 155 -14.25 34.47 -3.99
CA ILE A 155 -13.89 33.83 -5.25
C ILE A 155 -15.16 33.37 -5.97
N LYS A 156 -15.41 33.93 -7.15
CA LYS A 156 -16.57 33.61 -8.01
C LYS A 156 -16.18 32.92 -9.32
N GLY A 157 -14.87 32.86 -9.63
CA GLY A 157 -14.37 32.25 -10.85
C GLY A 157 -12.86 32.22 -10.94
N TYR A 158 -12.33 31.65 -12.01
CA TYR A 158 -10.88 31.53 -12.21
C TYR A 158 -10.13 32.86 -12.19
N LYS A 159 -10.77 33.95 -12.56
CA LYS A 159 -10.15 35.29 -12.59
C LYS A 159 -9.80 35.83 -11.21
N ASP A 160 -10.47 35.33 -10.18
CA ASP A 160 -10.30 35.76 -8.79
C ASP A 160 -9.16 35.00 -8.08
N LEU A 161 -8.48 34.09 -8.80
CA LEU A 161 -7.43 33.24 -8.25
C LEU A 161 -6.03 33.85 -8.28
N LYS A 162 -5.87 35.13 -8.69
CA LYS A 162 -4.54 35.75 -8.77
C LYS A 162 -3.85 35.75 -7.40
N GLY A 163 -2.69 35.12 -7.32
CA GLY A 163 -1.91 34.94 -6.10
C GLY A 163 -2.42 33.83 -5.15
N ALA A 164 -3.51 33.16 -5.53
CA ALA A 164 -4.08 32.04 -4.75
C ALA A 164 -3.28 30.76 -4.91
N VAL A 165 -3.53 29.81 -4.00
CA VAL A 165 -3.09 28.43 -4.10
C VAL A 165 -4.27 27.57 -4.54
N VAL A 166 -4.11 26.84 -5.64
CA VAL A 166 -5.09 25.88 -6.14
C VAL A 166 -4.61 24.46 -5.82
N ALA A 167 -5.38 23.71 -5.06
CA ALA A 167 -5.10 22.33 -4.72
C ALA A 167 -5.61 21.41 -5.83
N VAL A 168 -4.82 20.41 -6.19
CA VAL A 168 -5.13 19.41 -7.23
C VAL A 168 -4.66 18.03 -6.81
N LYS A 169 -5.25 16.99 -7.41
CA LYS A 169 -4.80 15.62 -7.21
C LYS A 169 -3.68 15.30 -8.20
N THR A 170 -2.56 14.78 -7.70
CA THR A 170 -1.38 14.45 -8.50
C THR A 170 -1.73 13.46 -9.61
N GLY A 171 -1.30 13.74 -10.83
CA GLY A 171 -1.51 12.90 -12.02
C GLY A 171 -2.92 12.94 -12.59
N SER A 172 -3.87 13.72 -12.02
CA SER A 172 -5.25 13.83 -12.49
C SER A 172 -5.40 14.80 -13.68
N GLU A 173 -6.57 14.75 -14.35
CA GLU A 173 -6.93 15.76 -15.36
C GLU A 173 -7.12 17.14 -14.71
N GLY A 174 -7.59 17.18 -13.46
CA GLY A 174 -7.66 18.42 -12.67
C GLY A 174 -6.29 19.11 -12.53
N GLU A 175 -5.23 18.33 -12.28
CA GLU A 175 -3.86 18.88 -12.25
C GLU A 175 -3.41 19.37 -13.63
N ALA A 176 -3.65 18.59 -14.67
CA ALA A 176 -3.28 18.97 -16.04
C ALA A 176 -4.01 20.25 -16.46
N PHE A 177 -5.31 20.34 -16.18
CA PHE A 177 -6.09 21.56 -16.42
C PHE A 177 -5.56 22.76 -15.64
N ALA A 178 -5.29 22.58 -14.34
CA ALA A 178 -4.76 23.66 -13.52
C ALA A 178 -3.40 24.15 -14.02
N LYS A 179 -2.49 23.25 -14.42
CA LYS A 179 -1.19 23.60 -15.00
C LYS A 179 -1.32 24.42 -16.28
N ARG A 180 -2.22 24.02 -17.20
CA ARG A 180 -2.46 24.77 -18.44
C ARG A 180 -3.00 26.19 -18.23
N ASN A 181 -3.62 26.45 -17.10
CA ASN A 181 -4.29 27.72 -16.81
C ASN A 181 -3.60 28.57 -15.71
N ALA A 182 -2.55 28.05 -15.05
CA ALA A 182 -1.89 28.73 -13.94
C ALA A 182 -1.37 30.10 -14.29
N ASP A 183 -0.60 30.21 -15.38
CA ASP A 183 -0.04 31.48 -15.83
C ASP A 183 -1.12 32.48 -16.27
N LYS A 184 -2.16 31.98 -16.92
CA LYS A 184 -3.29 32.82 -17.38
C LYS A 184 -4.03 33.52 -16.26
N TYR A 185 -4.20 32.83 -15.12
CA TYR A 185 -4.98 33.33 -13.98
C TYR A 185 -4.10 33.73 -12.79
N GLY A 186 -2.78 33.47 -12.83
CA GLY A 186 -1.80 33.93 -11.85
C GLY A 186 -1.87 33.22 -10.51
N TYR A 187 -2.26 31.93 -10.45
CA TYR A 187 -2.28 31.13 -9.25
C TYR A 187 -1.12 30.13 -9.18
N SER A 188 -0.79 29.69 -7.99
CA SER A 188 0.14 28.58 -7.74
C SER A 188 -0.61 27.27 -7.52
N ILE A 189 0.07 26.15 -7.80
CA ILE A 189 -0.53 24.82 -7.70
C ILE A 189 0.08 24.06 -6.52
N LYS A 190 -0.76 23.41 -5.73
CA LYS A 190 -0.37 22.42 -4.70
C LYS A 190 -0.96 21.07 -5.05
N ALA A 191 -0.12 20.16 -5.52
CA ALA A 191 -0.52 18.79 -5.81
C ALA A 191 -0.44 17.92 -4.55
N VAL A 192 -1.45 17.06 -4.36
CA VAL A 192 -1.55 16.05 -3.31
C VAL A 192 -2.10 14.75 -3.87
N ASP A 193 -1.80 13.61 -3.22
CA ASP A 193 -2.14 12.30 -3.78
C ASP A 193 -3.62 11.91 -3.59
N GLN A 194 -4.38 12.64 -2.78
CA GLN A 194 -5.74 12.26 -2.42
C GLN A 194 -6.72 13.43 -2.46
N SER A 195 -7.90 13.19 -3.04
CA SER A 195 -8.97 14.19 -3.12
C SER A 195 -9.44 14.64 -1.74
N SER A 196 -9.53 13.77 -0.75
CA SER A 196 -9.90 14.14 0.62
C SER A 196 -8.92 15.13 1.27
N THR A 197 -7.61 14.93 1.06
CA THR A 197 -6.57 15.86 1.53
C THR A 197 -6.68 17.21 0.81
N MET A 198 -6.91 17.18 -0.50
CA MET A 198 -7.10 18.36 -1.34
C MET A 198 -8.31 19.20 -0.84
N TYR A 199 -9.42 18.55 -0.50
CA TYR A 199 -10.61 19.24 0.03
C TYR A 199 -10.38 19.83 1.44
N GLU A 200 -9.66 19.11 2.31
CA GLU A 200 -9.28 19.63 3.63
C GLU A 200 -8.36 20.85 3.54
N MET A 201 -7.46 20.90 2.56
CA MET A 201 -6.62 22.10 2.36
C MET A 201 -7.46 23.35 2.07
N VAL A 202 -8.53 23.21 1.29
CA VAL A 202 -9.41 24.35 1.00
C VAL A 202 -10.28 24.70 2.21
N LYS A 203 -10.78 23.72 2.94
CA LYS A 203 -11.54 23.95 4.19
C LYS A 203 -10.72 24.63 5.28
N SER A 204 -9.44 24.28 5.39
CA SER A 204 -8.50 24.85 6.37
C SER A 204 -7.86 26.17 5.94
N GLY A 205 -8.12 26.64 4.70
CA GLY A 205 -7.52 27.85 4.15
C GLY A 205 -6.08 27.71 3.62
N ASN A 206 -5.51 26.49 3.64
CA ASN A 206 -4.19 26.20 3.08
C ASN A 206 -4.16 26.21 1.54
N ALA A 207 -5.33 26.17 0.91
CA ALA A 207 -5.56 26.47 -0.50
C ALA A 207 -6.87 27.25 -0.62
N GLN A 208 -7.02 28.05 -1.65
CA GLN A 208 -8.20 28.87 -1.86
C GLN A 208 -9.25 28.17 -2.74
N ALA A 209 -8.80 27.27 -3.62
CA ALA A 209 -9.67 26.50 -4.50
C ALA A 209 -9.14 25.10 -4.74
N VAL A 210 -10.00 24.22 -5.20
CA VAL A 210 -9.64 22.95 -5.84
C VAL A 210 -10.08 22.95 -7.29
N VAL A 211 -9.36 22.21 -8.13
CA VAL A 211 -9.82 21.79 -9.45
C VAL A 211 -9.81 20.26 -9.46
N ASP A 212 -10.99 19.69 -9.68
CA ASP A 212 -11.16 18.23 -9.67
C ASP A 212 -12.27 17.83 -10.67
N ASP A 213 -12.43 16.56 -10.88
CA ASP A 213 -13.45 16.03 -11.79
C ASP A 213 -14.86 16.35 -11.25
N TYR A 214 -15.73 16.91 -12.12
CA TYR A 214 -17.03 17.43 -11.69
C TYR A 214 -17.93 16.39 -11.01
N PRO A 215 -17.98 15.10 -11.43
CA PRO A 215 -18.86 14.14 -10.76
C PRO A 215 -18.39 13.82 -9.33
N VAL A 216 -17.08 13.85 -9.09
CA VAL A 216 -16.47 13.63 -7.77
C VAL A 216 -16.73 14.84 -6.86
N LEU A 217 -16.53 16.06 -7.37
CA LEU A 217 -16.88 17.27 -6.64
C LEU A 217 -18.37 17.31 -6.30
N ALA A 218 -19.26 17.04 -7.25
CA ALA A 218 -20.70 17.04 -7.04
C ALA A 218 -21.11 16.03 -5.96
N TYR A 219 -20.57 14.80 -6.03
CA TYR A 219 -20.80 13.78 -5.02
C TYR A 219 -20.30 14.24 -3.63
N GLY A 220 -19.05 14.71 -3.53
CA GLY A 220 -18.46 15.18 -2.28
C GLY A 220 -19.26 16.34 -1.66
N ILE A 221 -19.74 17.29 -2.46
CA ILE A 221 -20.58 18.40 -2.01
C ILE A 221 -21.92 17.89 -1.44
N THR A 222 -22.55 16.90 -2.09
CA THR A 222 -23.79 16.29 -1.59
C THR A 222 -23.57 15.52 -0.29
N GLN A 223 -22.39 14.94 -0.09
CA GLN A 223 -21.99 14.29 1.16
C GLN A 223 -21.53 15.30 2.24
N GLY A 224 -21.52 16.58 1.93
CA GLY A 224 -21.19 17.62 2.90
C GLY A 224 -19.70 17.81 3.14
N ASN A 225 -18.87 17.69 2.10
CA ASN A 225 -17.42 17.92 2.17
C ASN A 225 -17.02 19.37 2.50
N GLY A 226 -17.99 20.29 2.66
CA GLY A 226 -17.74 21.68 3.05
C GLY A 226 -17.34 22.61 1.91
N LEU A 227 -17.45 22.16 0.67
CA LEU A 227 -17.15 22.92 -0.54
C LEU A 227 -18.42 23.39 -1.26
N LYS A 228 -18.26 24.33 -2.19
CA LYS A 228 -19.24 24.73 -3.20
C LYS A 228 -18.55 24.98 -4.53
N THR A 229 -19.19 24.62 -5.64
CA THR A 229 -18.74 24.97 -6.99
C THR A 229 -19.04 26.42 -7.32
N VAL A 230 -18.15 27.09 -8.06
CA VAL A 230 -18.29 28.52 -8.46
C VAL A 230 -18.02 28.72 -9.94
N THR A 231 -17.81 27.66 -10.71
CA THR A 231 -17.64 27.70 -12.16
C THR A 231 -18.59 26.72 -12.83
N GLU A 232 -18.87 26.94 -14.11
CA GLU A 232 -19.42 25.89 -14.95
C GLU A 232 -18.42 24.74 -15.08
N LYS A 233 -18.95 23.54 -15.33
CA LYS A 233 -18.10 22.39 -15.65
C LYS A 233 -17.44 22.60 -17.02
N VAL A 234 -16.16 22.34 -17.11
CA VAL A 234 -15.42 22.32 -18.36
C VAL A 234 -15.42 20.87 -18.86
N PRO A 235 -16.16 20.55 -19.96
CA PRO A 235 -16.11 19.22 -20.55
C PRO A 235 -14.66 18.86 -20.90
N GLY A 236 -14.24 17.69 -20.58
CA GLY A 236 -12.84 17.30 -20.80
C GLY A 236 -12.58 15.83 -20.67
N GLY A 237 -12.93 15.09 -21.72
CA GLY A 237 -12.62 13.67 -21.83
C GLY A 237 -13.64 12.73 -21.20
N SER A 238 -13.45 11.47 -21.46
CA SER A 238 -14.26 10.36 -20.95
C SER A 238 -13.37 9.39 -20.19
N TYR A 239 -13.92 8.67 -19.25
CA TYR A 239 -13.19 7.63 -18.51
C TYR A 239 -13.13 6.33 -19.30
N GLY A 240 -11.96 5.68 -19.23
CA GLY A 240 -11.71 4.36 -19.77
C GLY A 240 -10.83 3.52 -18.84
N VAL A 241 -10.89 2.21 -19.00
CA VAL A 241 -9.97 1.29 -18.35
C VAL A 241 -8.68 1.25 -19.15
N ALA A 242 -7.54 1.45 -18.48
CA ALA A 242 -6.24 1.46 -19.13
C ALA A 242 -5.53 0.10 -18.98
N VAL A 243 -4.87 -0.33 -20.05
CA VAL A 243 -3.91 -1.44 -20.07
C VAL A 243 -2.57 -0.94 -20.62
N ASN A 244 -1.48 -1.67 -20.38
CA ASN A 244 -0.21 -1.33 -21.05
C ASN A 244 -0.35 -1.42 -22.56
N LYS A 245 0.37 -0.58 -23.28
CA LYS A 245 0.34 -0.51 -24.73
C LYS A 245 0.61 -1.87 -25.38
N GLY A 246 -0.33 -2.36 -26.18
CA GLY A 246 -0.23 -3.63 -26.90
C GLY A 246 -0.44 -4.88 -26.00
N GLU A 247 -0.72 -4.73 -24.70
CA GLU A 247 -0.93 -5.85 -23.77
C GLU A 247 -2.42 -6.01 -23.41
N ASN A 248 -2.83 -7.20 -22.97
CA ASN A 248 -4.18 -7.52 -22.47
C ASN A 248 -5.33 -7.08 -23.42
N GLN A 249 -5.14 -7.20 -24.74
CA GLN A 249 -6.15 -6.81 -25.73
C GLN A 249 -7.41 -7.69 -25.67
N ASP A 250 -7.28 -8.93 -25.22
CA ASP A 250 -8.39 -9.83 -24.92
C ASP A 250 -9.27 -9.28 -23.79
N PHE A 251 -8.66 -8.73 -22.73
CA PHE A 251 -9.38 -8.04 -21.65
C PHE A 251 -10.11 -6.79 -22.19
N VAL A 252 -9.44 -5.97 -22.99
CA VAL A 252 -10.04 -4.75 -23.59
C VAL A 252 -11.27 -5.12 -24.43
N ALA A 253 -11.15 -6.14 -25.26
CA ALA A 253 -12.26 -6.59 -26.10
C ALA A 253 -13.42 -7.12 -25.24
N ALA A 254 -13.14 -7.95 -24.23
CA ALA A 254 -14.16 -8.48 -23.32
C ALA A 254 -14.83 -7.38 -22.49
N PHE A 255 -14.09 -6.40 -22.02
CA PHE A 255 -14.66 -5.26 -21.31
C PHE A 255 -15.62 -4.47 -22.20
N ASN A 256 -15.22 -4.17 -23.45
CA ASN A 256 -16.04 -3.42 -24.41
C ASN A 256 -17.31 -4.17 -24.77
N GLU A 257 -17.24 -5.49 -24.98
CA GLU A 257 -18.40 -6.33 -25.24
C GLU A 257 -19.37 -6.34 -24.05
N GLY A 258 -18.86 -6.57 -22.84
CA GLY A 258 -19.65 -6.55 -21.61
C GLY A 258 -20.28 -5.18 -21.34
N LEU A 259 -19.54 -4.08 -21.58
CA LEU A 259 -20.08 -2.72 -21.47
C LEU A 259 -21.22 -2.46 -22.47
N ALA A 260 -21.07 -2.93 -23.72
CA ALA A 260 -22.10 -2.80 -24.75
C ALA A 260 -23.37 -3.59 -24.35
N LYS A 261 -23.22 -4.83 -23.85
CA LYS A 261 -24.31 -5.62 -23.30
C LYS A 261 -25.03 -4.90 -22.16
N MET A 262 -24.29 -4.33 -21.21
CA MET A 262 -24.84 -3.59 -20.08
C MET A 262 -25.58 -2.30 -20.49
N LYS A 263 -25.10 -1.61 -21.52
CA LYS A 263 -25.80 -0.45 -22.10
C LYS A 263 -27.09 -0.86 -22.80
N THR A 264 -27.11 -2.00 -23.49
CA THR A 264 -28.25 -2.50 -24.25
C THR A 264 -29.36 -2.99 -23.30
N ASP A 265 -29.05 -3.72 -22.24
CA ASP A 265 -30.05 -4.26 -21.30
C ASP A 265 -30.45 -3.29 -20.20
N GLY A 266 -29.89 -2.07 -20.17
CA GLY A 266 -30.20 -1.02 -19.21
C GLY A 266 -29.56 -1.21 -17.82
N SER A 267 -28.74 -2.26 -17.60
CA SER A 267 -28.07 -2.48 -16.32
C SER A 267 -27.00 -1.42 -16.04
N TYR A 268 -26.39 -0.86 -17.08
CA TYR A 268 -25.47 0.28 -16.98
C TYR A 268 -26.19 1.53 -16.41
N ASP A 269 -27.35 1.89 -16.95
CA ASP A 269 -28.13 3.03 -16.46
C ASP A 269 -28.62 2.81 -15.02
N LYS A 270 -28.97 1.57 -14.67
CA LYS A 270 -29.33 1.19 -13.32
C LYS A 270 -28.14 1.39 -12.35
N LEU A 271 -26.95 0.99 -12.76
CA LEU A 271 -25.71 1.19 -12.01
C LEU A 271 -25.45 2.69 -11.79
N LEU A 272 -25.50 3.52 -12.82
CA LEU A 272 -25.31 4.96 -12.68
C LEU A 272 -26.35 5.59 -11.76
N LYS A 273 -27.62 5.21 -11.88
CA LYS A 273 -28.70 5.71 -11.01
C LYS A 273 -28.49 5.35 -9.53
N GLN A 274 -27.89 4.20 -9.26
CA GLN A 274 -27.57 3.77 -7.89
C GLN A 274 -26.63 4.77 -7.19
N TYR A 275 -25.61 5.27 -7.89
CA TYR A 275 -24.58 6.14 -7.32
C TYR A 275 -24.82 7.63 -7.56
N LEU A 276 -25.39 8.02 -8.71
CA LEU A 276 -25.56 9.41 -9.12
C LEU A 276 -27.00 9.93 -8.93
N GLY A 277 -27.97 9.06 -8.66
CA GLY A 277 -29.39 9.39 -8.55
C GLY A 277 -30.06 9.63 -9.90
N GLN A 278 -31.39 9.95 -9.89
CA GLN A 278 -32.21 10.06 -11.12
C GLN A 278 -31.83 11.21 -12.08
N SER A 279 -30.97 12.13 -11.68
CA SER A 279 -30.65 13.34 -12.47
C SER A 279 -29.16 13.49 -12.80
N GLY A 280 -28.34 12.45 -12.63
CA GLY A 280 -26.88 12.58 -12.88
C GLY A 280 -26.15 13.62 -11.99
N SER A 281 -26.87 14.30 -11.13
CA SER A 281 -26.37 15.27 -10.16
C SER A 281 -26.67 14.74 -8.76
N GLY A 282 -25.80 13.93 -8.21
CA GLY A 282 -25.74 13.37 -6.88
C GLY A 282 -26.71 13.82 -5.77
N LYS A 283 -28.02 13.79 -6.03
CA LYS A 283 -29.05 14.01 -5.03
C LYS A 283 -29.47 12.71 -4.32
N LYS A 284 -28.49 11.95 -3.82
CA LYS A 284 -28.78 11.07 -2.70
C LYS A 284 -28.72 11.92 -1.44
N ALA A 285 -29.76 11.88 -0.62
CA ALA A 285 -29.81 12.64 0.62
C ALA A 285 -28.50 12.47 1.37
N ALA A 286 -27.90 13.59 1.80
CA ALA A 286 -26.67 13.56 2.61
C ALA A 286 -26.89 12.56 3.75
N ALA A 287 -25.99 11.58 3.88
CA ALA A 287 -26.06 10.63 4.97
C ALA A 287 -26.16 11.41 6.29
N PRO A 288 -27.04 11.02 7.23
CA PRO A 288 -27.20 11.75 8.47
C PRO A 288 -25.83 11.87 9.15
N LYS A 289 -25.45 13.08 9.56
CA LYS A 289 -24.17 13.33 10.22
C LYS A 289 -24.11 12.46 11.48
N LEU A 290 -23.37 11.37 11.41
CA LEU A 290 -23.11 10.52 12.56
C LEU A 290 -22.50 11.34 13.70
N SER A 291 -22.93 11.10 14.94
CA SER A 291 -22.19 11.62 16.09
C SER A 291 -20.76 11.07 16.10
N PHE A 292 -19.86 11.63 16.90
CA PHE A 292 -18.50 11.09 17.05
C PHE A 292 -18.52 9.62 17.45
N PHE A 293 -19.35 9.23 18.42
CA PHE A 293 -19.49 7.83 18.84
C PHE A 293 -20.08 6.93 17.73
N GLY A 294 -20.98 7.46 16.92
CA GLY A 294 -21.49 6.77 15.74
C GLY A 294 -20.35 6.47 14.73
N LEU A 295 -19.49 7.46 14.48
CA LEU A 295 -18.32 7.29 13.63
C LEU A 295 -17.36 6.24 14.22
N VAL A 296 -17.05 6.31 15.52
CA VAL A 296 -16.20 5.32 16.21
C VAL A 296 -16.75 3.91 16.01
N ARG A 297 -18.03 3.68 16.32
CA ARG A 297 -18.68 2.38 16.20
C ARG A 297 -18.63 1.84 14.76
N GLN A 298 -18.87 2.70 13.79
CA GLN A 298 -18.88 2.35 12.37
C GLN A 298 -17.48 2.02 11.85
N SER A 299 -16.46 2.81 12.24
CA SER A 299 -15.09 2.69 11.77
C SER A 299 -14.30 1.59 12.48
N PHE A 300 -14.76 1.15 13.65
CA PHE A 300 -14.03 0.24 14.53
C PHE A 300 -13.61 -1.07 13.86
N PRO A 301 -14.48 -1.78 13.10
CA PRO A 301 -14.07 -3.04 12.46
C PRO A 301 -12.91 -2.84 11.47
N SER A 302 -12.98 -1.82 10.61
CA SER A 302 -11.94 -1.52 9.62
C SER A 302 -10.63 -1.10 10.29
N LEU A 303 -10.69 -0.27 11.34
CA LEU A 303 -9.50 0.14 12.08
C LEU A 303 -8.86 -1.05 12.81
N MET A 304 -9.66 -1.98 13.37
CA MET A 304 -9.13 -3.18 14.00
C MET A 304 -8.52 -4.16 12.99
N LEU A 305 -9.07 -4.25 11.78
CA LEU A 305 -8.44 -4.99 10.69
C LEU A 305 -7.08 -4.37 10.33
N GLY A 306 -7.03 -3.05 10.19
CA GLY A 306 -5.77 -2.32 9.95
C GLY A 306 -4.75 -2.55 11.07
N LEU A 307 -5.15 -2.45 12.33
CA LEU A 307 -4.29 -2.74 13.48
C LEU A 307 -3.76 -4.17 13.45
N LYS A 308 -4.61 -5.15 13.17
CA LYS A 308 -4.20 -6.54 13.00
C LYS A 308 -3.11 -6.68 11.93
N ASN A 309 -3.29 -6.06 10.76
CA ASN A 309 -2.31 -6.11 9.67
C ASN A 309 -1.00 -5.40 10.07
N THR A 310 -1.08 -4.26 10.74
CA THR A 310 0.08 -3.55 11.33
C THR A 310 0.88 -4.46 12.26
N LEU A 311 0.22 -5.14 13.19
CA LEU A 311 0.87 -6.03 14.14
C LEU A 311 1.48 -7.26 13.45
N LEU A 312 0.76 -7.88 12.52
CA LEU A 312 1.23 -9.05 11.79
C LEU A 312 2.47 -8.75 10.94
N ILE A 313 2.42 -7.69 10.12
CA ILE A 313 3.55 -7.34 9.26
C ILE A 313 4.77 -6.96 10.10
N THR A 314 4.57 -6.22 11.21
CA THR A 314 5.63 -5.85 12.14
C THR A 314 6.25 -7.08 12.78
N ALA A 315 5.45 -8.03 13.26
CA ALA A 315 5.94 -9.27 13.87
C ALA A 315 6.75 -10.12 12.86
N MET A 316 6.22 -10.31 11.65
CA MET A 316 6.92 -11.04 10.58
C MET A 316 8.26 -10.38 10.23
N ALA A 317 8.23 -9.08 9.98
CA ALA A 317 9.42 -8.32 9.62
C ALA A 317 10.44 -8.29 10.76
N PHE A 318 9.99 -8.21 12.02
CA PHE A 318 10.87 -8.17 13.18
C PHE A 318 11.64 -9.47 13.40
N VAL A 319 11.00 -10.62 13.20
CA VAL A 319 11.70 -11.92 13.27
C VAL A 319 12.83 -11.98 12.24
N ILE A 320 12.55 -11.58 11.00
CA ILE A 320 13.56 -11.55 9.93
C ILE A 320 14.66 -10.52 10.27
N ALA A 321 14.28 -9.31 10.70
CA ALA A 321 15.22 -8.26 11.10
C ALA A 321 16.14 -8.69 12.24
N LEU A 322 15.60 -9.40 13.24
CA LEU A 322 16.37 -9.92 14.38
C LEU A 322 17.42 -10.94 13.94
N LEU A 323 17.03 -11.87 13.05
CA LEU A 323 17.95 -12.85 12.47
C LEU A 323 19.09 -12.16 11.71
N ILE A 324 18.75 -11.20 10.84
CA ILE A 324 19.73 -10.40 10.10
C ILE A 324 20.62 -9.61 11.08
N GLY A 325 20.01 -8.94 12.06
CA GLY A 325 20.70 -8.13 13.07
C GLY A 325 21.73 -8.93 13.86
N VAL A 326 21.37 -10.13 14.30
CA VAL A 326 22.28 -11.02 15.04
C VAL A 326 23.41 -11.54 14.13
N VAL A 327 23.07 -12.09 12.97
CA VAL A 327 24.08 -12.67 12.05
C VAL A 327 25.07 -11.61 11.59
N LEU A 328 24.58 -10.50 11.04
CA LEU A 328 25.44 -9.45 10.53
C LEU A 328 26.08 -8.64 11.65
N GLY A 329 25.46 -8.53 12.82
CA GLY A 329 26.06 -7.94 14.03
C GLY A 329 27.29 -8.71 14.50
N LEU A 330 27.23 -10.04 14.50
CA LEU A 330 28.39 -10.90 14.76
C LEU A 330 29.45 -10.80 13.66
N TRP A 331 29.07 -10.70 12.39
CA TRP A 331 30.00 -10.44 11.29
C TRP A 331 30.72 -9.10 11.44
N ARG A 332 30.01 -8.10 11.92
CA ARG A 332 30.52 -6.75 12.11
C ARG A 332 31.69 -6.66 13.10
N ILE A 333 31.71 -7.54 14.11
CA ILE A 333 32.80 -7.66 15.10
C ILE A 333 33.80 -8.78 14.78
N SER A 334 33.59 -9.49 13.68
CA SER A 334 34.46 -10.60 13.25
C SER A 334 35.87 -10.08 12.92
N PRO A 335 36.93 -10.85 13.24
CA PRO A 335 38.29 -10.58 12.76
C PRO A 335 38.42 -10.74 11.24
N ASN A 336 37.48 -11.44 10.60
CA ASN A 336 37.46 -11.58 9.15
C ASN A 336 37.00 -10.26 8.51
N LYS A 337 37.94 -9.61 7.82
CA LYS A 337 37.71 -8.31 7.17
C LYS A 337 36.59 -8.34 6.12
N ILE A 338 36.42 -9.47 5.39
CA ILE A 338 35.39 -9.63 4.35
C ILE A 338 34.00 -9.62 5.00
N LEU A 339 33.76 -10.43 6.04
CA LEU A 339 32.50 -10.48 6.75
C LEU A 339 32.14 -9.12 7.36
N SER A 340 33.13 -8.49 8.03
CA SER A 340 32.93 -7.15 8.61
C SER A 340 32.64 -6.09 7.54
N TRP A 341 33.23 -6.20 6.35
CA TRP A 341 33.00 -5.29 5.22
C TRP A 341 31.59 -5.45 4.64
N ILE A 342 31.13 -6.69 4.40
CA ILE A 342 29.76 -6.99 3.94
C ILE A 342 28.73 -6.38 4.91
N ALA A 343 28.90 -6.60 6.22
CA ALA A 343 28.00 -6.06 7.22
C ALA A 343 28.01 -4.51 7.26
N ARG A 344 29.17 -3.88 7.02
CA ARG A 344 29.26 -2.41 6.90
C ARG A 344 28.50 -1.87 5.70
N ILE A 345 28.68 -2.49 4.54
CA ILE A 345 27.98 -2.08 3.31
C ILE A 345 26.47 -2.19 3.49
N TYR A 346 26.00 -3.33 4.01
CA TYR A 346 24.59 -3.54 4.29
C TYR A 346 24.02 -2.41 5.19
N VAL A 347 24.68 -2.13 6.30
CA VAL A 347 24.27 -1.07 7.23
C VAL A 347 24.29 0.30 6.54
N ALA A 348 25.33 0.60 5.77
CA ALA A 348 25.45 1.89 5.07
C ALA A 348 24.33 2.09 4.06
N ILE A 349 23.96 1.06 3.30
CA ILE A 349 22.89 1.11 2.30
C ILE A 349 21.54 1.33 2.98
N PHE A 350 21.13 0.44 3.89
CA PHE A 350 19.77 0.46 4.44
C PHE A 350 19.53 1.58 5.46
N ARG A 351 20.54 2.05 6.17
CA ARG A 351 20.43 3.22 7.05
C ARG A 351 20.64 4.55 6.32
N GLY A 352 21.31 4.52 5.19
CA GLY A 352 21.57 5.72 4.38
C GLY A 352 20.45 6.04 3.37
N THR A 353 19.44 5.16 3.23
CA THR A 353 18.36 5.33 2.26
C THR A 353 17.00 5.36 2.97
N PRO A 354 16.08 6.27 2.60
CA PRO A 354 14.74 6.32 3.19
C PRO A 354 13.98 5.01 3.02
N VAL A 355 13.27 4.59 4.08
CA VAL A 355 12.51 3.32 4.08
C VAL A 355 11.44 3.27 2.99
N LEU A 356 10.85 4.41 2.65
CA LEU A 356 9.84 4.53 1.61
C LEU A 356 10.38 4.19 0.21
N VAL A 357 11.64 4.54 -0.06
CA VAL A 357 12.31 4.17 -1.33
C VAL A 357 12.41 2.65 -1.46
N TRP A 358 12.71 1.94 -0.36
CA TRP A 358 12.75 0.48 -0.34
C TRP A 358 11.38 -0.14 -0.52
N ALA A 359 10.31 0.46 0.02
CA ALA A 359 8.94 -0.02 -0.20
C ALA A 359 8.59 -0.01 -1.69
N PHE A 360 8.84 1.10 -2.38
CA PHE A 360 8.62 1.20 -3.83
C PHE A 360 9.56 0.28 -4.62
N PHE A 361 10.84 0.19 -4.23
CA PHE A 361 11.80 -0.68 -4.90
C PHE A 361 11.38 -2.14 -4.86
N PHE A 362 11.01 -2.66 -3.68
CA PHE A 362 10.60 -4.07 -3.56
C PHE A 362 9.24 -4.34 -4.21
N TYR A 363 8.30 -3.41 -4.14
CA TYR A 363 6.96 -3.65 -4.67
C TYR A 363 6.86 -3.37 -6.17
N LEU A 364 7.55 -2.35 -6.68
CA LEU A 364 7.48 -1.92 -8.08
C LEU A 364 8.75 -2.24 -8.87
N GLY A 365 9.94 -2.00 -8.30
CA GLY A 365 11.21 -2.13 -9.01
C GLY A 365 11.67 -3.57 -9.18
N VAL A 366 11.66 -4.36 -8.10
CA VAL A 366 12.14 -5.76 -8.16
C VAL A 366 11.33 -6.61 -9.14
N PRO A 367 9.99 -6.54 -9.19
CA PRO A 367 9.21 -7.27 -10.18
C PRO A 367 9.61 -7.00 -11.63
N GLN A 368 9.97 -5.76 -11.96
CA GLN A 368 10.48 -5.42 -13.30
C GLN A 368 11.82 -6.10 -13.61
N LEU A 369 12.69 -6.23 -12.61
CA LEU A 369 14.00 -6.85 -12.78
C LEU A 369 13.95 -8.37 -12.93
N ILE A 370 13.07 -9.04 -12.16
CA ILE A 370 13.00 -10.51 -12.12
C ILE A 370 11.93 -11.11 -13.04
N GLY A 371 11.05 -10.26 -13.64
CA GLY A 371 9.94 -10.70 -14.48
C GLY A 371 8.81 -11.42 -13.72
N HIS A 372 8.82 -11.41 -12.39
CA HIS A 372 7.86 -12.06 -11.52
C HIS A 372 7.32 -11.10 -10.47
N LYS A 373 6.05 -11.31 -10.10
CA LYS A 373 5.34 -10.48 -9.11
C LYS A 373 5.80 -10.79 -7.69
N ILE A 374 5.79 -9.76 -6.87
CA ILE A 374 6.02 -9.88 -5.43
C ILE A 374 4.74 -9.47 -4.72
N SER A 375 4.27 -10.33 -3.78
CA SER A 375 3.09 -9.97 -2.98
C SER A 375 3.38 -8.74 -2.11
N ILE A 376 2.37 -7.93 -1.87
CA ILE A 376 2.48 -6.73 -1.04
C ILE A 376 2.96 -7.05 0.39
N TRP A 377 2.60 -8.22 0.92
CA TRP A 377 3.07 -8.72 2.20
C TRP A 377 4.57 -8.97 2.20
N LEU A 378 5.09 -9.61 1.15
CA LEU A 378 6.52 -9.88 1.02
C LEU A 378 7.31 -8.59 0.81
N ALA A 379 6.85 -7.70 -0.05
CA ALA A 379 7.48 -6.40 -0.28
C ALA A 379 7.54 -5.57 1.01
N GLY A 380 6.42 -5.48 1.75
CA GLY A 380 6.36 -4.77 3.03
C GLY A 380 7.25 -5.41 4.10
N ALA A 381 7.23 -6.75 4.22
CA ALA A 381 8.08 -7.48 5.16
C ALA A 381 9.57 -7.27 4.86
N LEU A 382 9.99 -7.37 3.60
CA LEU A 382 11.38 -7.11 3.19
C LEU A 382 11.79 -5.66 3.47
N THR A 383 10.92 -4.69 3.16
CA THR A 383 11.17 -3.28 3.43
C THR A 383 11.48 -3.03 4.91
N LEU A 384 10.59 -3.46 5.79
CA LEU A 384 10.75 -3.25 7.23
C LEU A 384 11.89 -4.09 7.80
N ALA A 385 12.01 -5.35 7.37
CA ALA A 385 13.02 -6.27 7.90
C ALA A 385 14.44 -5.84 7.55
N LEU A 386 14.70 -5.46 6.31
CA LEU A 386 16.04 -5.07 5.87
C LEU A 386 16.42 -3.70 6.45
N ASN A 387 15.48 -2.76 6.51
CA ASN A 387 15.74 -1.47 7.13
C ASN A 387 16.02 -1.62 8.64
N SER A 388 15.12 -2.22 9.40
CA SER A 388 15.30 -2.39 10.85
C SER A 388 16.42 -3.38 11.20
N GLY A 389 16.67 -4.37 10.35
CA GLY A 389 17.82 -5.27 10.47
C GLY A 389 19.14 -4.52 10.52
N ALA A 390 19.30 -3.46 9.72
CA ALA A 390 20.50 -2.63 9.71
C ALA A 390 20.72 -1.86 11.04
N TYR A 391 19.62 -1.41 11.69
CA TYR A 391 19.69 -0.84 13.03
C TYR A 391 20.03 -1.90 14.08
N LEU A 392 19.41 -3.10 13.97
CA LEU A 392 19.68 -4.21 14.89
C LEU A 392 21.13 -4.71 14.78
N VAL A 393 21.76 -4.68 13.60
CA VAL A 393 23.19 -4.96 13.43
C VAL A 393 24.03 -4.06 14.35
N GLU A 394 23.76 -2.76 14.36
CA GLU A 394 24.50 -1.81 15.16
C GLU A 394 24.17 -1.92 16.67
N ILE A 395 22.91 -2.24 17.02
CA ILE A 395 22.49 -2.53 18.39
C ILE A 395 23.26 -3.74 18.93
N VAL A 396 23.31 -4.84 18.19
CA VAL A 396 24.04 -6.04 18.58
C VAL A 396 25.55 -5.77 18.69
N ARG A 397 26.13 -5.07 17.70
CA ARG A 397 27.53 -4.67 17.76
C ARG A 397 27.82 -3.81 18.98
N GLY A 398 27.03 -2.77 19.22
CA GLY A 398 27.19 -1.85 20.35
C GLY A 398 27.08 -2.58 21.68
N ALA A 399 26.09 -3.45 21.85
CA ALA A 399 25.89 -4.22 23.07
C ALA A 399 27.08 -5.16 23.38
N ILE A 400 27.63 -5.84 22.34
CA ILE A 400 28.81 -6.70 22.53
C ILE A 400 30.04 -5.87 22.92
N GLN A 401 30.20 -4.70 22.33
CA GLN A 401 31.31 -3.79 22.63
C GLN A 401 31.17 -3.07 23.98
N SER A 402 29.98 -2.98 24.53
CA SER A 402 29.71 -2.37 25.84
C SER A 402 30.00 -3.33 27.02
N VAL A 403 30.21 -4.62 26.75
CA VAL A 403 30.66 -5.54 27.80
C VAL A 403 32.11 -5.22 28.16
N ASP A 404 32.39 -5.13 29.44
CA ASP A 404 33.74 -4.81 29.94
C ASP A 404 34.79 -5.74 29.34
N THR A 405 35.90 -5.18 28.86
CA THR A 405 37.00 -5.92 28.22
C THR A 405 37.64 -6.94 29.14
N GLY A 406 37.69 -6.65 30.46
CA GLY A 406 38.16 -7.56 31.48
C GLY A 406 37.41 -8.89 31.57
N GLN A 407 36.13 -8.92 31.13
CA GLN A 407 35.36 -10.16 31.04
C GLN A 407 35.95 -11.10 29.94
N MET A 408 36.38 -10.52 28.84
CA MET A 408 37.04 -11.28 27.78
C MET A 408 38.42 -11.75 28.20
N GLU A 409 39.20 -10.87 28.82
CA GLU A 409 40.54 -11.15 29.31
C GLU A 409 40.53 -12.22 30.40
N GLY A 410 39.68 -12.08 31.43
CA GLY A 410 39.50 -13.06 32.49
C GLY A 410 39.08 -14.43 31.95
N ALA A 411 38.13 -14.49 31.03
CA ALA A 411 37.72 -15.74 30.38
C ALA A 411 38.87 -16.38 29.61
N ARG A 412 39.71 -15.57 28.94
CA ARG A 412 40.88 -16.06 28.21
C ARG A 412 41.98 -16.56 29.15
N SER A 413 42.17 -15.91 30.28
CA SER A 413 43.14 -16.32 31.31
C SER A 413 42.80 -17.64 31.96
N LEU A 414 41.48 -17.98 31.99
CA LEU A 414 40.97 -19.30 32.40
C LEU A 414 41.01 -20.36 31.30
N GLY A 415 41.73 -20.09 30.19
CA GLY A 415 41.93 -21.06 29.10
C GLY A 415 40.81 -21.17 28.09
N LEU A 416 39.76 -20.34 28.15
CA LEU A 416 38.70 -20.33 27.16
C LEU A 416 39.22 -19.82 25.81
N THR A 417 38.87 -20.49 24.70
CA THR A 417 39.11 -19.93 23.37
C THR A 417 38.27 -18.67 23.17
N ARG A 418 38.68 -17.78 22.26
CA ARG A 418 37.92 -16.55 21.96
C ARG A 418 36.45 -16.82 21.62
N ARG A 419 36.16 -17.90 20.89
CA ARG A 419 34.77 -18.31 20.56
C ARG A 419 33.98 -18.76 21.80
N MET A 420 34.63 -19.51 22.70
CA MET A 420 34.00 -19.99 23.93
C MET A 420 33.74 -18.81 24.87
N ALA A 421 34.72 -17.91 25.05
CA ALA A 421 34.57 -16.69 25.83
C ALA A 421 33.43 -15.80 25.30
N LEU A 422 33.40 -15.58 23.98
CA LEU A 422 32.32 -14.82 23.34
C LEU A 422 30.96 -15.47 23.63
N ARG A 423 30.83 -16.79 23.42
CA ARG A 423 29.53 -17.48 23.53
C ARG A 423 29.05 -17.64 24.98
N ARG A 424 29.95 -17.92 25.92
CA ARG A 424 29.60 -18.28 27.30
C ARG A 424 29.64 -17.11 28.28
N VAL A 425 30.42 -16.07 27.99
CA VAL A 425 30.62 -14.93 28.89
C VAL A 425 30.06 -13.64 28.30
N ILE A 426 30.45 -13.29 27.08
CA ILE A 426 30.12 -11.98 26.49
C ILE A 426 28.69 -11.94 25.97
N LEU A 427 28.28 -12.90 25.15
CA LEU A 427 26.94 -12.88 24.53
C LEU A 427 25.79 -12.87 25.54
N PRO A 428 25.80 -13.63 26.65
CA PRO A 428 24.73 -13.54 27.63
C PRO A 428 24.59 -12.14 28.27
N GLN A 429 25.71 -11.46 28.51
CA GLN A 429 25.72 -10.09 29.02
C GLN A 429 25.27 -9.10 27.93
N ALA A 430 25.79 -9.24 26.71
CA ALA A 430 25.43 -8.41 25.58
C ALA A 430 23.92 -8.48 25.24
N VAL A 431 23.28 -9.66 25.35
CA VAL A 431 21.84 -9.82 25.15
C VAL A 431 21.06 -8.96 26.15
N ARG A 432 21.43 -8.99 27.42
CA ARG A 432 20.79 -8.15 28.45
C ARG A 432 20.94 -6.67 28.14
N ILE A 433 22.14 -6.22 27.72
CA ILE A 433 22.42 -4.82 27.33
C ILE A 433 21.62 -4.44 26.07
N ALA A 434 21.48 -5.35 25.10
CA ALA A 434 20.79 -5.08 23.84
C ALA A 434 19.26 -5.01 23.98
N THR A 435 18.68 -5.74 24.94
CA THR A 435 17.23 -5.96 25.04
C THR A 435 16.40 -4.66 25.02
N PRO A 436 16.70 -3.61 25.82
CA PRO A 436 15.93 -2.36 25.76
C PRO A 436 15.96 -1.70 24.39
N SER A 437 17.12 -1.71 23.72
CA SER A 437 17.28 -1.14 22.38
C SER A 437 16.57 -1.97 21.30
N ILE A 438 16.54 -3.29 21.43
CA ILE A 438 15.79 -4.20 20.53
C ILE A 438 14.29 -3.95 20.67
N ILE A 439 13.79 -3.78 21.90
CA ILE A 439 12.40 -3.44 22.17
C ILE A 439 12.04 -2.08 21.54
N ASN A 440 12.90 -1.08 21.73
CA ASN A 440 12.69 0.23 21.12
C ASN A 440 12.63 0.14 19.57
N GLN A 441 13.51 -0.68 18.97
CA GLN A 441 13.49 -0.91 17.51
C GLN A 441 12.21 -1.57 17.03
N LEU A 442 11.62 -2.49 17.81
CA LEU A 442 10.31 -3.07 17.51
C LEU A 442 9.20 -1.99 17.48
N VAL A 443 9.21 -1.07 18.45
CA VAL A 443 8.26 0.05 18.51
C VAL A 443 8.44 1.00 17.31
N ILE A 444 9.68 1.29 16.93
CA ILE A 444 9.98 2.11 15.74
C ILE A 444 9.43 1.40 14.49
N MET A 445 9.72 0.12 14.31
CA MET A 445 9.23 -0.67 13.16
C MET A 445 7.71 -0.69 13.07
N LEU A 446 7.01 -0.77 14.21
CA LEU A 446 5.55 -0.69 14.25
C LEU A 446 5.04 0.65 13.71
N LYS A 447 5.72 1.76 14.03
CA LYS A 447 5.38 3.09 13.48
C LYS A 447 5.73 3.18 11.99
N ASP A 448 6.89 2.67 11.59
CA ASP A 448 7.37 2.70 10.22
C ASP A 448 6.48 1.87 9.29
N SER A 449 5.72 0.88 9.80
CA SER A 449 4.76 0.12 9.01
C SER A 449 3.69 1.01 8.37
N SER A 450 3.39 2.18 8.94
CA SER A 450 2.47 3.16 8.37
C SER A 450 2.94 3.71 7.02
N LEU A 451 4.25 3.70 6.73
CA LEU A 451 4.79 4.11 5.43
C LEU A 451 4.42 3.15 4.29
N LEU A 452 4.03 1.91 4.62
CA LEU A 452 3.59 0.92 3.64
C LEU A 452 2.23 1.27 3.02
N LEU A 453 1.49 2.24 3.57
CA LEU A 453 0.30 2.79 2.92
C LEU A 453 0.60 3.25 1.49
N ALA A 454 1.82 3.77 1.25
CA ALA A 454 2.23 4.29 -0.06
C ALA A 454 2.27 3.22 -1.17
N ILE A 455 2.41 1.94 -0.80
CA ILE A 455 2.30 0.79 -1.71
C ILE A 455 0.93 0.10 -1.62
N GLY A 456 -0.04 0.70 -0.93
CA GLY A 456 -1.39 0.17 -0.78
C GLY A 456 -1.53 -0.93 0.27
N PHE A 457 -0.58 -1.10 1.19
CA PHE A 457 -0.70 -2.10 2.24
C PHE A 457 -1.76 -1.69 3.26
N GLY A 458 -2.75 -2.54 3.49
CA GLY A 458 -3.95 -2.27 4.30
C GLY A 458 -3.69 -2.25 5.81
N GLU A 459 -2.71 -1.48 6.28
CA GLU A 459 -2.40 -1.25 7.69
C GLU A 459 -3.34 -0.19 8.33
N LEU A 460 -3.11 0.17 9.58
CA LEU A 460 -4.02 1.01 10.35
C LEU A 460 -4.24 2.41 9.74
N LEU A 461 -3.16 3.10 9.30
CA LEU A 461 -3.28 4.43 8.71
C LEU A 461 -3.93 4.37 7.32
N TYR A 462 -3.66 3.32 6.55
CA TYR A 462 -4.35 3.07 5.29
C TYR A 462 -5.87 2.93 5.48
N GLN A 463 -6.31 2.14 6.48
CA GLN A 463 -7.74 2.00 6.76
C GLN A 463 -8.38 3.34 7.19
N ALA A 464 -7.67 4.12 8.00
CA ALA A 464 -8.13 5.46 8.35
C ALA A 464 -8.30 6.35 7.13
N GLN A 465 -7.36 6.28 6.20
CA GLN A 465 -7.38 7.02 4.96
C GLN A 465 -8.64 6.70 4.13
N GLN A 466 -8.99 5.41 4.03
CA GLN A 466 -10.21 4.97 3.37
C GLN A 466 -11.48 5.53 4.05
N ILE A 467 -11.51 5.53 5.40
CA ILE A 467 -12.64 6.00 6.18
C ILE A 467 -12.85 7.52 5.95
N TYR A 468 -11.81 8.34 6.11
CA TYR A 468 -12.00 9.77 5.95
C TYR A 468 -12.16 10.21 4.49
N ALA A 469 -11.69 9.43 3.52
CA ALA A 469 -11.99 9.67 2.12
C ALA A 469 -13.48 9.50 1.80
N ALA A 470 -14.14 8.54 2.45
CA ALA A 470 -15.57 8.28 2.26
C ALA A 470 -16.48 9.29 2.99
N ASN A 471 -16.07 9.75 4.18
CA ASN A 471 -16.94 10.56 5.06
C ASN A 471 -16.48 12.01 5.27
N PHE A 472 -15.32 12.39 4.73
CA PHE A 472 -14.71 13.72 4.83
C PHE A 472 -14.44 14.21 6.28
N ARG A 473 -14.34 13.28 7.26
CA ARG A 473 -14.07 13.57 8.67
C ARG A 473 -12.64 13.23 9.05
N VAL A 474 -11.70 13.94 8.44
CA VAL A 474 -10.26 13.68 8.56
C VAL A 474 -9.79 13.81 10.00
N THR A 475 -10.10 14.93 10.66
CA THR A 475 -9.60 15.23 12.01
C THR A 475 -10.03 14.18 13.03
N GLU A 476 -11.32 13.82 13.05
CA GLU A 476 -11.84 12.84 14.00
C GLU A 476 -11.27 11.43 13.73
N THR A 477 -11.11 11.06 12.46
CA THR A 477 -10.57 9.76 12.09
C THR A 477 -9.09 9.65 12.46
N LEU A 478 -8.28 10.68 12.17
CA LEU A 478 -6.87 10.71 12.57
C LEU A 478 -6.68 10.72 14.08
N PHE A 479 -7.59 11.40 14.82
CA PHE A 479 -7.59 11.37 16.28
C PHE A 479 -7.82 9.95 16.83
N MET A 480 -8.82 9.22 16.26
CA MET A 480 -9.05 7.81 16.61
C MET A 480 -7.80 6.94 16.35
N VAL A 481 -7.17 7.11 15.19
CA VAL A 481 -5.95 6.36 14.83
C VAL A 481 -4.81 6.67 15.80
N GLY A 482 -4.62 7.95 16.13
CA GLY A 482 -3.63 8.37 17.12
C GLY A 482 -3.81 7.67 18.47
N ILE A 483 -5.06 7.57 18.95
CA ILE A 483 -5.39 6.84 20.18
C ILE A 483 -5.08 5.35 20.03
N ILE A 484 -5.46 4.71 18.92
CA ILE A 484 -5.21 3.29 18.69
C ILE A 484 -3.70 2.98 18.67
N TYR A 485 -2.90 3.79 17.94
CA TYR A 485 -1.43 3.66 17.96
C TYR A 485 -0.86 3.85 19.36
N PHE A 486 -1.30 4.89 20.07
CA PHE A 486 -0.86 5.17 21.43
C PHE A 486 -1.10 3.98 22.37
N VAL A 487 -2.31 3.43 22.35
CA VAL A 487 -2.68 2.26 23.15
C VAL A 487 -1.85 1.04 22.75
N ALA A 488 -1.77 0.74 21.47
CA ALA A 488 -1.02 -0.42 20.96
C ALA A 488 0.48 -0.35 21.33
N ILE A 489 1.11 0.82 21.14
CA ILE A 489 2.51 1.04 21.48
C ILE A 489 2.75 0.97 22.99
N THR A 490 1.85 1.56 23.78
CA THR A 490 1.96 1.52 25.25
C THR A 490 1.84 0.09 25.78
N LEU A 491 0.89 -0.68 25.26
CA LEU A 491 0.73 -2.09 25.63
C LEU A 491 1.95 -2.93 25.22
N LEU A 492 2.45 -2.73 23.99
CA LEU A 492 3.65 -3.42 23.51
C LEU A 492 4.86 -3.10 24.37
N THR A 493 5.08 -1.82 24.69
CA THR A 493 6.18 -1.36 25.54
C THR A 493 6.04 -1.90 26.96
N TRP A 494 4.84 -1.94 27.54
CA TRP A 494 4.58 -2.50 28.85
C TRP A 494 4.89 -4.00 28.91
N LEU A 495 4.41 -4.79 27.92
CA LEU A 495 4.73 -6.21 27.82
C LEU A 495 6.24 -6.45 27.70
N ALA A 496 6.90 -5.68 26.85
CA ALA A 496 8.33 -5.76 26.64
C ALA A 496 9.12 -5.45 27.94
N ASN A 497 8.70 -4.45 28.72
CA ASN A 497 9.32 -4.11 30.01
C ASN A 497 9.13 -5.22 31.06
N ILE A 498 8.03 -5.96 31.01
CA ILE A 498 7.83 -7.15 31.88
C ILE A 498 8.86 -8.24 31.52
N LEU A 499 9.08 -8.48 30.21
CA LEU A 499 10.07 -9.45 29.76
C LEU A 499 11.47 -9.04 30.16
N ASP A 500 11.84 -7.78 29.96
CA ASP A 500 13.13 -7.23 30.36
C ASP A 500 13.41 -7.40 31.86
N ARG A 501 12.45 -7.04 32.71
CA ARG A 501 12.55 -7.23 34.16
C ARG A 501 12.72 -8.70 34.57
N ARG A 502 12.13 -9.66 33.83
CA ARG A 502 12.32 -11.10 34.09
C ARG A 502 13.71 -11.60 33.68
N MET A 503 14.30 -11.02 32.64
CA MET A 503 15.63 -11.42 32.16
C MET A 503 16.75 -10.78 33.01
N ASN A 504 16.47 -9.69 33.67
CA ASN A 504 17.43 -8.96 34.51
C ASN A 504 17.37 -9.35 36.02
N ARG A 505 16.45 -10.25 36.38
CA ARG A 505 16.42 -10.98 37.64
C ARG A 505 17.18 -12.29 37.48
#